data_7c0b87772ab31afd895cff6385dfb779
#
_entry.id   7c0b87772ab31afd895cff6385dfb779
#
_cell.length_a   1.000
_cell.length_b   1.000
_cell.length_c   1.000
_cell.angle_alpha   90.00
_cell.angle_beta   90.00
_cell.angle_gamma   90.00
#
_symmetry.space_group_name_H-M   'P 1'
#
loop_
_entity.id
_entity.type
_entity.pdbx_description
1 polymer ?
#
loop_
_entity_poly.entity_id
_entity_poly.type
_entity_poly.pdbx_seq_one_letter_code
_entity_poly.pdbx_strand_id
1 'polypeptide(L)'
;MKKIPENINKIISEFITTINDTFGDRVKKIILYGSYARGDFNTSSDIDIMILTDFTDDEIVQYRSEIVQLAYDIEWNNKFDIH
;
A
#
# COMPACT_ATOMS: atom_id res chain seq x y z
N MET A 1 13.58 -17.37 -5.25
CA MET A 1 12.54 -16.38 -4.89
C MET A 1 11.85 -15.88 -6.16
N LYS A 2 10.54 -15.86 -6.18
CA LYS A 2 9.79 -15.30 -7.31
C LYS A 2 9.98 -13.80 -7.41
N LYS A 3 10.16 -13.34 -8.64
CA LYS A 3 10.17 -11.92 -8.92
C LYS A 3 8.73 -11.39 -8.93
N ILE A 4 8.51 -10.23 -8.30
CA ILE A 4 7.18 -9.59 -8.31
C ILE A 4 6.78 -9.22 -9.75
N PRO A 5 5.59 -9.62 -10.21
CA PRO A 5 5.14 -9.25 -11.55
C PRO A 5 5.12 -7.74 -11.75
N GLU A 6 5.40 -7.30 -12.96
CA GLU A 6 5.52 -5.87 -13.28
C GLU A 6 4.21 -5.11 -13.03
N ASN A 7 3.06 -5.71 -13.33
CA ASN A 7 1.77 -5.10 -13.07
C ASN A 7 1.53 -4.86 -11.57
N ILE A 8 2.01 -5.75 -10.72
CA ILE A 8 1.91 -5.61 -9.26
C ILE A 8 2.87 -4.52 -8.78
N ASN A 9 4.09 -4.47 -9.29
CA ASN A 9 5.03 -3.39 -9.00
C ASN A 9 4.45 -2.03 -9.37
N LYS A 10 3.75 -1.93 -10.47
CA LYS A 10 3.09 -0.71 -10.90
C LYS A 10 2.02 -0.26 -9.90
N ILE A 11 1.20 -1.19 -9.42
CA ILE A 11 0.18 -0.91 -8.41
C ILE A 11 0.83 -0.42 -7.11
N ILE A 12 1.87 -1.10 -6.66
CA ILE A 12 2.61 -0.73 -5.45
C ILE A 12 3.21 0.66 -5.59
N SER A 13 3.86 0.95 -6.72
CA SER A 13 4.47 2.26 -6.99
C SER A 13 3.43 3.38 -7.02
N GLU A 14 2.29 3.14 -7.64
CA GLU A 14 1.19 4.10 -7.68
C GLU A 14 0.68 4.41 -6.28
N PHE A 15 0.49 3.39 -5.45
CA PHE A 15 0.04 3.56 -4.08
C PHE A 15 1.07 4.35 -3.25
N ILE A 16 2.34 3.98 -3.34
CA ILE A 16 3.43 4.66 -2.62
C ILE A 16 3.50 6.13 -3.03
N THR A 17 3.46 6.42 -4.32
CA THR A 17 3.50 7.78 -4.84
C THR A 17 2.32 8.60 -4.31
N THR A 18 1.12 8.03 -4.36
CA THR A 18 -0.09 8.71 -3.88
C THR A 18 0.00 9.01 -2.38
N ILE A 19 0.45 8.05 -1.57
CA ILE A 19 0.61 8.24 -0.13
C ILE A 19 1.65 9.33 0.17
N ASN A 20 2.78 9.30 -0.50
CA ASN A 20 3.84 10.31 -0.31
C ASN A 20 3.39 11.70 -0.74
N ASP A 21 2.64 11.79 -1.83
CA ASP A 21 2.12 13.07 -2.31
C ASP A 21 1.06 13.65 -1.36
N THR A 22 0.26 12.77 -0.73
CA THR A 22 -0.82 13.18 0.16
C THR A 22 -0.31 13.59 1.54
N PHE A 23 0.63 12.82 2.11
CA PHE A 23 1.05 12.99 3.51
C PHE A 23 2.50 13.48 3.67
N GLY A 24 3.31 13.43 2.62
CA GLY A 24 4.66 13.99 2.60
C GLY A 24 5.55 13.47 3.72
N ASP A 25 6.17 14.38 4.45
CA ASP A 25 7.13 14.07 5.51
C ASP A 25 6.54 13.34 6.72
N ARG A 26 5.22 13.26 6.81
CA ARG A 26 4.54 12.54 7.88
C ARG A 26 4.66 11.02 7.70
N VAL A 27 4.95 10.55 6.50
CA VAL A 27 5.20 9.13 6.21
C VAL A 27 6.69 8.87 6.41
N LYS A 28 7.01 8.00 7.37
CA LYS A 28 8.40 7.68 7.73
C LYS A 28 8.91 6.45 7.00
N LYS A 29 8.05 5.48 6.73
CA LYS A 29 8.43 4.26 6.05
C LYS A 29 7.20 3.56 5.47
N ILE A 30 7.37 2.95 4.31
CA ILE A 30 6.35 2.09 3.71
C ILE A 30 7.00 0.72 3.51
N ILE A 31 6.37 -0.32 4.05
CA ILE A 31 6.92 -1.67 4.05
C ILE A 31 5.96 -2.60 3.31
N LEU A 32 6.47 -3.26 2.27
CA LEU A 32 5.77 -4.39 1.66
C LEU A 32 6.06 -5.62 2.52
N TYR A 33 5.02 -6.35 2.92
CA TYR A 33 5.17 -7.58 3.68
C TYR A 33 4.26 -8.67 3.12
N GLY A 34 4.18 -9.81 3.78
CA GLY A 34 3.35 -10.91 3.33
C GLY A 34 3.94 -11.67 2.15
N SER A 35 3.08 -12.31 1.37
CA SER A 35 3.51 -13.25 0.33
C SER A 35 4.32 -12.62 -0.78
N TYR A 36 3.99 -11.39 -1.19
CA TYR A 36 4.78 -10.71 -2.23
C TYR A 36 6.19 -10.38 -1.75
N ALA A 37 6.34 -9.99 -0.49
CA ALA A 37 7.66 -9.71 0.07
C ALA A 37 8.51 -10.98 0.24
N ARG A 38 7.86 -12.10 0.63
CA ARG A 38 8.55 -13.38 0.81
C ARG A 38 8.85 -14.10 -0.50
N GLY A 39 8.09 -13.79 -1.57
CA GLY A 39 8.23 -14.48 -2.84
C GLY A 39 7.42 -15.77 -2.97
N ASP A 40 6.51 -16.04 -2.03
CA ASP A 40 5.64 -17.22 -2.07
C ASP A 40 4.20 -16.89 -2.50
N PHE A 41 4.04 -15.78 -3.22
CA PHE A 41 2.74 -15.32 -3.71
C PHE A 41 2.20 -16.21 -4.84
N ASN A 42 0.88 -16.12 -5.04
CA ASN A 42 0.17 -16.75 -6.15
C ASN A 42 -0.88 -15.76 -6.71
N THR A 43 -1.70 -16.22 -7.65
CA THR A 43 -2.69 -15.37 -8.32
C THR A 43 -3.79 -14.84 -7.39
N SER A 44 -3.95 -15.46 -6.22
CA SER A 44 -4.94 -15.05 -5.22
C SER A 44 -4.34 -14.22 -4.08
N SER A 45 -3.04 -13.96 -4.13
CA SER A 45 -2.37 -13.21 -3.06
C SER A 45 -2.78 -11.75 -3.06
N ASP A 46 -3.00 -11.20 -1.86
CA ASP A 46 -3.22 -9.78 -1.64
C ASP A 46 -1.88 -9.05 -1.54
N ILE A 47 -1.92 -7.74 -1.79
CA ILE A 47 -0.75 -6.89 -1.57
C ILE A 47 -0.83 -6.35 -0.15
N ASP A 48 0.14 -6.72 0.70
CA ASP A 48 0.20 -6.34 2.10
C ASP A 48 1.21 -5.20 2.28
N ILE A 49 0.72 -4.02 2.67
CA ILE A 49 1.55 -2.82 2.83
C ILE A 49 1.33 -2.23 4.21
N MET A 50 2.43 -1.94 4.91
CA MET A 50 2.42 -1.25 6.19
C MET A 50 2.97 0.16 6.00
N ILE A 51 2.26 1.16 6.52
CA ILE A 51 2.68 2.56 6.45
C ILE A 51 3.01 3.02 7.87
N LEU A 52 4.27 3.40 8.09
CA LEU A 52 4.73 3.95 9.36
C LEU A 52 4.72 5.48 9.27
N THR A 53 4.02 6.10 10.20
CA THR A 53 3.85 7.55 10.23
C THR A 53 4.18 8.11 11.60
N ASP A 54 4.32 9.44 11.70
CA ASP A 54 4.42 10.15 12.97
C ASP A 54 3.09 10.76 13.39
N PHE A 55 1.98 10.23 12.88
CA PHE A 55 0.65 10.70 13.24
C PHE A 55 0.37 10.52 14.73
N THR A 56 -0.33 11.52 15.30
CA THR A 56 -0.94 11.38 16.63
C THR A 56 -2.10 10.39 16.55
N ASP A 57 -2.58 9.92 17.72
CA ASP A 57 -3.71 9.00 17.75
C ASP A 57 -4.96 9.59 17.08
N ASP A 58 -5.22 10.88 17.30
CA ASP A 58 -6.33 11.57 16.66
C ASP A 58 -6.17 11.64 15.14
N GLU A 59 -4.95 11.87 14.67
CA GLU A 59 -4.66 11.91 13.24
C GLU A 59 -4.80 10.53 12.59
N ILE A 60 -4.43 9.47 13.30
CA ILE A 60 -4.63 8.10 12.81
C ILE A 60 -6.11 7.85 12.57
N VAL A 61 -6.96 8.23 13.52
CA VAL A 61 -8.41 8.09 13.36
C VAL A 61 -8.91 8.93 12.18
N GLN A 62 -8.41 10.17 12.07
CA GLN A 62 -8.82 11.10 11.01
C GLN A 62 -8.42 10.62 9.63
N TYR A 63 -7.17 10.19 9.45
CA TYR A 63 -6.62 9.86 8.14
C TYR A 63 -6.81 8.42 7.71
N ARG A 64 -7.22 7.55 8.63
CA ARG A 64 -7.41 6.13 8.33
C ARG A 64 -8.39 5.91 7.19
N SER A 65 -9.52 6.56 7.22
CA SER A 65 -10.54 6.42 6.16
C SER A 65 -10.04 6.98 4.84
N GLU A 66 -9.24 8.04 4.86
CA GLU A 66 -8.65 8.61 3.64
C GLU A 66 -7.65 7.63 3.00
N ILE A 67 -6.79 7.02 3.80
CA ILE A 67 -5.83 6.01 3.31
C ILE A 67 -6.56 4.80 2.73
N VAL A 68 -7.59 4.32 3.43
CA VAL A 68 -8.41 3.20 2.95
C VAL A 68 -9.08 3.56 1.63
N GLN A 69 -9.58 4.79 1.50
CA GLN A 69 -10.19 5.26 0.26
C GLN A 69 -9.20 5.31 -0.90
N LEU A 70 -7.98 5.78 -0.64
CA LEU A 70 -6.92 5.80 -1.65
C LEU A 70 -6.56 4.38 -2.13
N ALA A 71 -6.44 3.44 -1.20
CA ALA A 71 -6.19 2.05 -1.53
C ALA A 71 -7.33 1.46 -2.35
N TYR A 72 -8.56 1.73 -1.95
CA TYR A 72 -9.76 1.27 -2.64
C TYR A 72 -9.82 1.80 -4.08
N ASP A 73 -9.50 3.08 -4.30
CA ASP A 73 -9.50 3.68 -5.63
C ASP A 73 -8.47 3.00 -6.55
N ILE A 74 -7.30 2.70 -6.02
CA ILE A 74 -6.25 2.01 -6.78
C ILE A 74 -6.65 0.57 -7.08
N GLU A 75 -7.24 -0.14 -6.11
CA GLU A 75 -7.77 -1.50 -6.30
C GLU A 75 -8.82 -1.53 -7.41
N TRP A 76 -9.76 -0.58 -7.38
CA TRP A 76 -10.82 -0.48 -8.38
C TRP A 76 -10.25 -0.27 -9.78
N ASN A 77 -9.29 0.65 -9.91
CA ASN A 77 -8.69 0.97 -11.20
C ASN A 77 -7.84 -0.18 -11.74
N ASN A 78 -7.25 -0.98 -10.87
CA ASN A 78 -6.34 -2.07 -11.25
C ASN A 78 -6.95 -3.46 -11.03
N LYS A 79 -8.14 -3.55 -10.47
CA LYS A 79 -8.84 -4.81 -10.14
C LYS A 79 -7.99 -5.74 -9.28
N PHE A 80 -7.39 -5.18 -8.21
CA PHE A 80 -6.51 -5.90 -7.30
C PHE A 80 -6.73 -5.40 -5.86
N ASP A 81 -6.52 -6.28 -4.86
CA ASP A 81 -6.71 -5.97 -3.46
C ASP A 81 -5.42 -5.52 -2.77
N ILE A 82 -5.48 -4.41 -2.03
CA ILE A 82 -4.38 -3.89 -1.20
C ILE A 82 -4.83 -3.92 0.26
N HIS A 83 -3.97 -4.44 1.11
CA HIS A 83 -4.20 -4.51 2.56
C HIS A 83 -3.23 -3.65 3.34
#